data_1449f6575dbbfa4921a41acac1882421
#
_entry.id   1449f6575dbbfa4921a41acac1882421
#
_cell.length_a   1.000
_cell.length_b   1.000
_cell.length_c   1.000
_cell.angle_alpha   90.00
_cell.angle_beta   90.00
_cell.angle_gamma   90.00
#
_symmetry.space_group_name_H-M   'P 1'
#
loop_
_entity.id
_entity.type
_entity.pdbx_description
1 polymer ?
#
loop_
_entity_poly.entity_id
_entity_poly.type
_entity_poly.pdbx_seq_one_letter_code
_entity_poly.pdbx_strand_id
1 'polypeptide(L)'
;MEFEIIFYKDSKGDNPIEEFLLELGRSNKVLTAKTRQGIAKLKNRAYHKEPLSKHLGSDLWELRIRAGNDILRIVYTFSRGRIVILLHVFIKKKQKTPANELEIARKRLKEIKIKEAN
;
A
#
# COMPACT_ATOMS: atom_id res chain seq x y z
N MET A 1 -16.81 0.62 -12.63
CA MET A 1 -15.81 1.69 -12.77
C MET A 1 -14.57 1.37 -11.97
N GLU A 2 -13.41 1.65 -12.55
CA GLU A 2 -12.14 1.36 -11.93
C GLU A 2 -11.65 2.50 -11.05
N PHE A 3 -10.88 2.15 -10.02
CA PHE A 3 -10.13 3.12 -9.23
C PHE A 3 -8.78 3.35 -9.89
N GLU A 4 -8.26 4.56 -9.74
CA GLU A 4 -6.90 4.90 -10.17
C GLU A 4 -5.95 4.60 -9.00
N ILE A 5 -4.79 4.02 -9.30
CA ILE A 5 -3.78 3.70 -8.29
C ILE A 5 -2.66 4.73 -8.38
N ILE A 6 -2.40 5.41 -7.28
CA ILE A 6 -1.32 6.38 -7.17
C ILE A 6 -0.36 5.93 -6.07
N PHE A 7 0.92 6.01 -6.34
CA PHE A 7 1.97 5.71 -5.35
C PHE A 7 2.37 7.01 -4.66
N TYR A 8 2.51 6.95 -3.34
CA TYR A 8 3.01 8.08 -2.57
C TYR A 8 4.38 8.50 -3.10
N LYS A 9 4.59 9.81 -3.24
CA LYS A 9 5.88 10.40 -3.56
C LYS A 9 6.23 11.41 -2.49
N ASP A 10 7.50 11.42 -2.07
CA ASP A 10 7.93 12.36 -1.04
C ASP A 10 8.16 13.76 -1.64
N SER A 11 8.62 14.70 -0.80
CA SER A 11 8.82 16.09 -1.24
C SER A 11 9.90 16.24 -2.30
N LYS A 12 10.79 15.25 -2.42
CA LYS A 12 11.85 15.22 -3.42
C LYS A 12 11.42 14.53 -4.72
N GLY A 13 10.22 13.98 -4.74
CA GLY A 13 9.72 13.23 -5.87
C GLY A 13 10.09 11.77 -5.87
N ASP A 14 10.73 11.27 -4.81
CA ASP A 14 11.09 9.87 -4.69
C ASP A 14 9.84 9.02 -4.40
N ASN A 15 9.83 7.82 -4.96
CA ASN A 15 8.72 6.88 -4.83
C ASN A 15 9.18 5.67 -4.01
N PRO A 16 9.05 5.72 -2.67
CA PRO A 16 9.59 4.66 -1.81
C PRO A 16 8.94 3.30 -2.03
N ILE A 17 7.66 3.25 -2.41
CA ILE A 17 7.00 1.97 -2.66
C ILE A 17 7.55 1.33 -3.93
N GLU A 18 7.70 2.08 -5.01
CA GLU A 18 8.26 1.55 -6.25
C GLU A 18 9.71 1.12 -6.04
N GLU A 19 10.50 1.92 -5.31
CA GLU A 19 11.90 1.59 -5.00
C GLU A 19 11.98 0.27 -4.22
N PHE A 20 11.09 0.08 -3.25
CA PHE A 20 11.02 -1.16 -2.49
C PHE A 20 10.73 -2.35 -3.41
N LEU A 21 9.76 -2.21 -4.31
CA LEU A 21 9.37 -3.29 -5.21
C LEU A 21 10.47 -3.63 -6.21
N LEU A 22 11.18 -2.64 -6.71
CA LEU A 22 12.31 -2.86 -7.61
C LEU A 22 13.43 -3.62 -6.91
N GLU A 23 13.76 -3.25 -5.69
CA GLU A 23 14.77 -3.95 -4.91
C GLU A 23 14.33 -5.38 -4.57
N LEU A 24 13.06 -5.54 -4.18
CA LEU A 24 12.51 -6.87 -3.89
C LEU A 24 12.58 -7.77 -5.13
N GLY A 25 12.38 -7.21 -6.31
CA GLY A 25 12.43 -7.97 -7.56
C GLY A 25 13.78 -8.61 -7.85
N ARG A 26 14.84 -8.10 -7.25
CA ARG A 26 16.19 -8.67 -7.40
C ARG A 26 16.34 -9.98 -6.65
N SER A 27 15.65 -10.13 -5.52
CA SER A 27 15.79 -11.29 -4.65
C SER A 27 14.55 -12.20 -4.62
N ASN A 28 13.38 -11.68 -4.93
CA ASN A 28 12.13 -12.45 -4.84
C ASN A 28 11.16 -12.04 -5.95
N LYS A 29 11.36 -12.61 -7.12
CA LYS A 29 10.54 -12.31 -8.30
C LYS A 29 9.09 -12.75 -8.13
N VAL A 30 8.87 -13.88 -7.45
CA VAL A 30 7.52 -14.42 -7.25
C VAL A 30 6.69 -13.46 -6.38
N LEU A 31 7.24 -13.03 -5.25
CA LEU A 31 6.53 -12.11 -4.36
C LEU A 31 6.28 -10.77 -5.04
N THR A 32 7.27 -10.28 -5.79
CA THR A 32 7.13 -9.02 -6.53
C THR A 32 6.00 -9.11 -7.55
N ALA A 33 5.95 -10.19 -8.33
CA ALA A 33 4.90 -10.37 -9.34
C ALA A 33 3.52 -10.45 -8.68
N LYS A 34 3.40 -11.21 -7.60
CA LYS A 34 2.14 -11.32 -6.85
C LYS A 34 1.71 -9.95 -6.28
N THR A 35 2.67 -9.18 -5.82
CA THR A 35 2.40 -7.86 -5.26
C THR A 35 1.86 -6.92 -6.34
N ARG A 36 2.48 -6.91 -7.51
CA ARG A 36 2.00 -6.08 -8.61
C ARG A 36 0.60 -6.50 -9.06
N GLN A 37 0.30 -7.79 -9.08
CA GLN A 37 -1.04 -8.30 -9.38
C GLN A 37 -2.03 -7.84 -8.32
N GLY A 38 -1.65 -7.89 -7.03
CA GLY A 38 -2.50 -7.44 -5.94
C GLY A 38 -2.80 -5.94 -6.02
N ILE A 39 -1.78 -5.14 -6.35
CA ILE A 39 -1.96 -3.70 -6.56
C ILE A 39 -2.96 -3.46 -7.70
N ALA A 40 -2.81 -4.18 -8.80
CA ALA A 40 -3.72 -4.05 -9.95
C ALA A 40 -5.16 -4.41 -9.56
N LYS A 41 -5.36 -5.38 -8.68
CA LYS A 41 -6.69 -5.75 -8.21
C LYS A 41 -7.39 -4.62 -7.45
N LEU A 42 -6.63 -3.71 -6.82
CA LEU A 42 -7.22 -2.59 -6.08
C LEU A 42 -7.97 -1.61 -6.99
N LYS A 43 -7.82 -1.71 -8.29
CA LYS A 43 -8.63 -0.96 -9.24
C LYS A 43 -10.10 -1.36 -9.15
N ASN A 44 -10.38 -2.54 -8.60
CA ASN A 44 -11.74 -3.07 -8.46
C ASN A 44 -12.17 -3.03 -7.00
N ARG A 45 -13.31 -2.39 -6.73
CA ARG A 45 -13.89 -2.26 -5.39
C ARG A 45 -14.03 -3.60 -4.66
N ALA A 46 -14.26 -4.69 -5.40
CA ALA A 46 -14.44 -6.01 -4.81
C ALA A 46 -13.25 -6.45 -3.94
N TYR A 47 -12.06 -5.90 -4.21
CA TYR A 47 -10.85 -6.27 -3.48
C TYR A 47 -10.50 -5.29 -2.35
N HIS A 48 -11.36 -4.31 -2.05
CA HIS A 48 -11.18 -3.38 -0.94
C HIS A 48 -11.71 -3.95 0.38
N LYS A 49 -11.72 -5.27 0.48
CA LYS A 49 -12.19 -5.98 1.66
C LYS A 49 -11.45 -7.30 1.82
N GLU A 50 -11.65 -7.97 2.94
CA GLU A 50 -11.01 -9.27 3.16
C GLU A 50 -11.47 -10.30 2.14
N PRO A 51 -10.60 -11.26 1.77
CA PRO A 51 -9.30 -11.53 2.42
C PRO A 51 -8.14 -10.70 1.89
N LEU A 52 -8.24 -10.04 0.75
CA LEU A 52 -7.10 -9.32 0.16
C LEU A 52 -6.77 -8.05 0.93
N SER A 53 -7.78 -7.28 1.31
CA SER A 53 -7.60 -6.02 2.03
C SER A 53 -8.28 -6.04 3.38
N LYS A 54 -7.70 -5.33 4.35
CA LYS A 54 -8.28 -5.17 5.68
C LYS A 54 -8.30 -3.70 6.05
N HIS A 55 -9.43 -3.24 6.62
CA HIS A 55 -9.53 -1.89 7.16
C HIS A 55 -8.81 -1.84 8.51
N LEU A 56 -7.85 -0.91 8.65
CA LEU A 56 -7.04 -0.78 9.85
C LEU A 56 -7.59 0.25 10.85
N GLY A 57 -8.70 0.89 10.49
CA GLY A 57 -9.26 1.98 11.26
C GLY A 57 -8.99 3.32 10.61
N SER A 58 -9.80 4.34 10.92
CA SER A 58 -9.71 5.66 10.28
C SER A 58 -9.70 5.54 8.76
N ASP A 59 -8.73 6.18 8.13
CA ASP A 59 -8.60 6.26 6.68
C ASP A 59 -7.55 5.29 6.12
N LEU A 60 -7.20 4.25 6.85
CA LEU A 60 -6.15 3.32 6.44
C LEU A 60 -6.68 1.91 6.17
N TRP A 61 -6.20 1.33 5.08
CA TRP A 61 -6.45 -0.06 4.69
C TRP A 61 -5.12 -0.74 4.44
N GLU A 62 -5.12 -2.07 4.48
CA GLU A 62 -3.92 -2.86 4.28
C GLU A 62 -4.17 -3.93 3.23
N LEU A 63 -3.40 -3.89 2.15
CA LEU A 63 -3.33 -4.96 1.14
C LEU A 63 -2.34 -6.01 1.63
N ARG A 64 -2.72 -7.28 1.59
CA ARG A 64 -1.90 -8.39 2.06
C ARG A 64 -1.57 -9.34 0.92
N ILE A 65 -0.29 -9.59 0.72
CA ILE A 65 0.20 -10.50 -0.31
C ILE A 65 1.05 -11.57 0.37
N ARG A 66 0.68 -12.83 0.16
CA ARG A 66 1.41 -13.96 0.75
C ARG A 66 2.23 -14.70 -0.30
N ALA A 67 3.46 -15.02 0.05
CA ALA A 67 4.32 -15.88 -0.77
C ALA A 67 5.23 -16.65 0.19
N GLY A 68 4.99 -17.97 0.30
CA GLY A 68 5.70 -18.79 1.29
C GLY A 68 5.37 -18.34 2.71
N ASN A 69 6.41 -18.08 3.50
CA ASN A 69 6.26 -17.61 4.88
C ASN A 69 6.21 -16.10 5.00
N ASP A 70 6.40 -15.40 3.90
CA ASP A 70 6.43 -13.94 3.92
C ASP A 70 5.05 -13.37 3.64
N ILE A 71 4.72 -12.29 4.35
CA ILE A 71 3.52 -11.52 4.11
C ILE A 71 3.96 -10.10 3.82
N LEU A 72 3.81 -9.69 2.56
CA LEU A 72 4.06 -8.31 2.17
C LEU A 72 2.76 -7.54 2.40
N ARG A 73 2.88 -6.37 3.00
CA ARG A 73 1.74 -5.52 3.32
C ARG A 73 1.94 -4.14 2.75
N ILE A 74 0.88 -3.62 2.12
CA ILE A 74 0.87 -2.25 1.62
C ILE A 74 -0.27 -1.52 2.30
N VAL A 75 0.05 -0.45 3.04
CA VAL A 75 -0.96 0.41 3.66
C VAL A 75 -1.38 1.43 2.62
N TYR A 76 -2.68 1.58 2.42
CA TYR A 76 -3.22 2.50 1.43
C TYR A 76 -4.43 3.26 1.99
N THR A 77 -4.82 4.30 1.28
CA THR A 77 -5.97 5.12 1.61
C THR A 77 -6.74 5.45 0.34
N PHE A 78 -7.93 6.01 0.51
CA PHE A 78 -8.73 6.52 -0.60
C PHE A 78 -8.68 8.03 -0.62
N SER A 79 -8.65 8.61 -1.81
CA SER A 79 -8.72 10.05 -2.01
C SER A 79 -9.98 10.37 -2.82
N ARG A 80 -10.16 11.63 -3.15
CA ARG A 80 -11.32 12.11 -3.90
C ARG A 80 -11.50 11.37 -5.21
N GLY A 81 -12.76 11.15 -5.57
CA GLY A 81 -13.10 10.37 -6.73
C GLY A 81 -12.77 8.90 -6.47
N ARG A 82 -12.28 8.21 -7.46
CA ARG A 82 -11.94 6.80 -7.34
C ARG A 82 -10.42 6.64 -7.36
N ILE A 83 -9.77 7.13 -6.30
CA ILE A 83 -8.31 7.12 -6.19
C ILE A 83 -7.89 6.31 -4.97
N VAL A 84 -6.98 5.35 -5.19
CA VAL A 84 -6.29 4.60 -4.15
C VAL A 84 -4.86 5.13 -4.10
N ILE A 85 -4.40 5.55 -2.93
CA ILE A 85 -3.03 6.03 -2.76
C ILE A 85 -2.28 5.02 -1.89
N LEU A 86 -1.22 4.44 -2.45
CA LEU A 86 -0.35 3.53 -1.72
C LEU A 86 0.62 4.36 -0.88
N LEU A 87 0.61 4.13 0.45
CA LEU A 87 1.35 4.96 1.40
C LEU A 87 2.66 4.33 1.87
N HIS A 88 2.66 3.02 2.12
CA HIS A 88 3.81 2.37 2.74
C HIS A 88 3.78 0.88 2.44
N VAL A 89 4.97 0.27 2.30
CA VAL A 89 5.12 -1.16 2.05
C VAL A 89 6.13 -1.75 3.03
N PHE A 90 5.84 -2.94 3.53
CA PHE A 90 6.77 -3.66 4.41
C PHE A 90 6.46 -5.16 4.39
N ILE A 91 7.42 -5.96 4.83
CA ILE A 91 7.25 -7.41 4.95
C ILE A 91 7.32 -7.80 6.42
N LYS A 92 6.32 -8.52 6.90
CA LYS A 92 6.26 -9.01 8.29
C LYS A 92 5.66 -10.39 8.34
N LYS A 93 6.18 -11.19 9.25
CA LYS A 93 5.67 -12.54 9.50
C LYS A 93 4.53 -12.55 10.52
N LYS A 94 4.37 -11.49 11.30
CA LYS A 94 3.35 -11.39 12.33
C LYS A 94 2.01 -10.92 11.74
N GLN A 95 0.94 -11.39 12.35
CA GLN A 95 -0.43 -11.06 11.93
C GLN A 95 -0.76 -9.58 12.10
N LYS A 96 -0.33 -8.99 13.21
CA LYS A 96 -0.65 -7.61 13.55
C LYS A 96 0.35 -6.63 12.94
N THR A 97 -0.17 -5.54 12.37
CA THR A 97 0.67 -4.49 11.81
C THR A 97 1.41 -3.75 12.92
N PRO A 98 2.75 -3.70 12.88
CA PRO A 98 3.51 -2.98 13.91
C PRO A 98 3.21 -1.49 13.94
N ALA A 99 3.25 -0.91 15.14
CA ALA A 99 2.93 0.51 15.34
C ALA A 99 3.84 1.45 14.54
N ASN A 100 5.14 1.14 14.44
CA ASN A 100 6.08 1.98 13.70
C ASN A 100 5.77 2.03 12.20
N GLU A 101 5.28 0.92 11.64
CA GLU A 101 4.89 0.89 10.22
C GLU A 101 3.63 1.72 9.99
N LEU A 102 2.68 1.66 10.92
CA LEU A 102 1.48 2.49 10.85
C LEU A 102 1.80 3.97 10.98
N GLU A 103 2.78 4.33 11.80
CA GLU A 103 3.19 5.73 11.94
C GLU A 103 3.71 6.32 10.66
N ILE A 104 4.51 5.54 9.90
CA ILE A 104 5.01 5.99 8.60
C ILE A 104 3.83 6.27 7.66
N ALA A 105 2.88 5.34 7.60
CA ALA A 105 1.70 5.51 6.76
C ALA A 105 0.88 6.73 7.16
N ARG A 106 0.66 6.93 8.46
CA ARG A 106 -0.10 8.08 8.97
C ARG A 106 0.58 9.40 8.65
N LYS A 107 1.90 9.44 8.79
CA LYS A 107 2.67 10.65 8.47
C LYS A 107 2.51 11.02 7.00
N ARG A 108 2.62 10.02 6.11
CA ARG A 108 2.47 10.23 4.68
C ARG A 108 1.05 10.63 4.32
N LEU A 109 0.05 10.04 4.96
CA LEU A 109 -1.35 10.43 4.79
C LEU A 109 -1.56 11.88 5.17
N LYS A 110 -0.99 12.31 6.28
CA LYS A 110 -1.10 13.70 6.74
C LYS A 110 -0.49 14.67 5.72
N GLU A 111 0.67 14.32 5.15
CA GLU A 111 1.29 15.12 4.11
C GLU A 111 0.38 15.30 2.90
N ILE A 112 -0.27 14.20 2.48
CA ILE A 112 -1.18 14.24 1.34
C ILE A 112 -2.40 15.11 1.63
N LYS A 113 -2.98 14.99 2.81
CA LYS A 113 -4.15 15.79 3.20
C LYS A 113 -3.84 17.28 3.25
N ILE A 114 -2.64 17.64 3.69
CA ILE A 114 -2.21 19.05 3.70
C ILE A 114 -2.11 19.57 2.26
N LYS A 115 -1.53 18.80 1.34
CA LYS A 115 -1.43 19.19 -0.07
C LYS A 115 -2.81 19.32 -0.71
N GLU A 116 -3.72 18.40 -0.41
CA GLU A 116 -5.07 18.44 -0.98
C GLU A 116 -5.89 19.63 -0.47
N ALA A 117 -5.60 20.11 0.75
CA ALA A 117 -6.29 21.24 1.34
C ALA A 117 -5.84 22.60 0.77
N ASN A 118 -4.71 22.64 0.09
CA ASN A 118 -4.15 23.90 -0.45
C ASN A 118 -4.51 24.11 -1.93
#